data_ff2b090784d0a91cdeeae6c43a07ee07
#
_entry.id   ff2b090784d0a91cdeeae6c43a07ee07
#
_cell.length_a   1.000
_cell.length_b   1.000
_cell.length_c   1.000
_cell.angle_alpha   90.00
_cell.angle_beta   90.00
_cell.angle_gamma   90.00
#
_symmetry.space_group_name_H-M   'P 1'
#
loop_
_entity.id
_entity.type
_entity.pdbx_description
1 polymer ?
#
loop_
_entity_poly.entity_id
_entity_poly.type
_entity_poly.pdbx_seq_one_letter_code
_entity_poly.pdbx_strand_id
1 'polypeptide(L)'
;MISFKNQIKKLNSSGYLRKRSVVSNENSSKVILNNKLLTSFLSNDYLGMSKNRIIINELKKSANIYGIGSGSSPLISGYSKSHHYLEKEIAEYLNVEACLVVNSGYMANLCLMNIFDQQMNVIQDRESHNSIIESSKINKIKINRYKHLDNIHLEKYLDYKNRDIIFSESVFSMTGDITNIKEHYKLKNKYDSILFIDDAHGFGIAKCPLKNCSIENSCSSFNIKMSNIDAYMGTFGKAIGTVGAFVCGGKDLIDMLVQKGRPYIYSTALPRCIIDATRKSLKILVSNKSRYNKLHKNISYFNQRALKKNITMDLTNGPIKTYMIGNPHSTLSIKDKFLKAGILVQAIRYPTVPKGHDKIRITITSDHTKKDIDKLLNTLENIHCEKSK
;
A
#
# COMPACT_ATOMS: atom_id res chain seq x y z
N MET A 1 30.71 21.82 12.39
CA MET A 1 29.25 22.13 12.40
C MET A 1 28.61 21.61 11.11
N ILE A 2 27.59 20.79 11.20
CA ILE A 2 26.89 20.21 10.02
C ILE A 2 26.13 21.32 9.32
N SER A 3 26.52 21.68 8.07
CA SER A 3 25.80 22.67 7.27
C SER A 3 24.64 22.05 6.51
N PHE A 4 23.44 22.09 7.07
CA PHE A 4 22.20 21.64 6.38
C PHE A 4 22.00 22.38 5.05
N LYS A 5 22.40 23.67 4.95
CA LYS A 5 22.30 24.47 3.72
C LYS A 5 23.08 23.84 2.56
N ASN A 6 24.28 23.33 2.83
CA ASN A 6 25.13 22.70 1.80
C ASN A 6 24.55 21.33 1.38
N GLN A 7 24.01 20.57 2.33
CA GLN A 7 23.34 19.30 2.01
C GLN A 7 22.10 19.53 1.13
N ILE A 8 21.25 20.52 1.45
CA ILE A 8 20.09 20.90 0.64
C ILE A 8 20.50 21.34 -0.77
N LYS A 9 21.56 22.18 -0.90
CA LYS A 9 22.10 22.57 -2.22
C LYS A 9 22.52 21.35 -3.04
N LYS A 10 23.24 20.39 -2.44
CA LYS A 10 23.66 19.15 -3.10
C LYS A 10 22.46 18.29 -3.55
N LEU A 11 21.43 18.15 -2.70
CA LEU A 11 20.21 17.45 -3.08
C LEU A 11 19.47 18.13 -4.25
N ASN A 12 19.48 19.47 -4.27
CA ASN A 12 18.85 20.22 -5.36
C ASN A 12 19.60 20.06 -6.69
N SER A 13 20.93 20.23 -6.68
CA SER A 13 21.76 20.08 -7.90
C SER A 13 21.73 18.69 -8.49
N SER A 14 21.59 17.65 -7.65
CA SER A 14 21.45 16.25 -8.10
C SER A 14 20.02 15.85 -8.51
N GLY A 15 19.05 16.77 -8.44
CA GLY A 15 17.64 16.46 -8.75
C GLY A 15 16.92 15.59 -7.70
N TYR A 16 17.49 15.43 -6.50
CA TYR A 16 16.91 14.57 -5.45
C TYR A 16 16.15 15.34 -4.36
N LEU A 17 16.17 16.68 -4.42
CA LEU A 17 15.43 17.48 -3.44
C LEU A 17 13.92 17.20 -3.53
N ARG A 18 13.33 16.81 -2.39
CA ARG A 18 11.87 16.63 -2.27
C ARG A 18 11.21 17.93 -1.87
N LYS A 19 10.10 18.26 -2.53
CA LYS A 19 9.28 19.44 -2.22
C LYS A 19 7.86 19.01 -1.92
N ARG A 20 7.24 19.59 -0.90
CA ARG A 20 5.83 19.42 -0.60
C ARG A 20 5.00 20.39 -1.45
N SER A 21 3.87 19.92 -1.98
CA SER A 21 2.88 20.76 -2.66
C SER A 21 1.62 20.83 -1.79
N VAL A 22 1.06 22.02 -1.63
CA VAL A 22 -0.22 22.21 -0.95
C VAL A 22 -1.33 21.95 -1.97
N VAL A 23 -2.14 20.93 -1.70
CA VAL A 23 -3.23 20.53 -2.58
C VAL A 23 -4.55 20.44 -1.80
N SER A 24 -5.67 20.71 -2.49
CA SER A 24 -7.01 20.37 -2.01
C SER A 24 -7.56 19.24 -2.88
N ASN A 25 -7.96 18.13 -2.25
CA ASN A 25 -8.50 16.98 -2.96
C ASN A 25 -10.01 17.11 -3.12
N GLU A 26 -10.49 17.17 -4.37
CA GLU A 26 -11.93 17.13 -4.68
C GLU A 26 -12.45 15.69 -4.62
N ASN A 27 -11.68 14.74 -5.15
CA ASN A 27 -11.89 13.30 -5.05
C ASN A 27 -10.57 12.56 -5.32
N SER A 28 -10.60 11.25 -5.50
CA SER A 28 -9.36 10.48 -5.74
C SER A 28 -8.69 10.76 -7.10
N SER A 29 -9.39 11.40 -8.05
CA SER A 29 -8.88 11.71 -9.40
C SER A 29 -8.75 13.20 -9.71
N LYS A 30 -9.23 14.11 -8.82
CA LYS A 30 -9.20 15.57 -9.03
C LYS A 30 -8.63 16.29 -7.82
N VAL A 31 -7.72 17.21 -8.07
CA VAL A 31 -7.11 18.05 -7.03
C VAL A 31 -6.99 19.49 -7.50
N ILE A 32 -7.05 20.43 -6.56
CA ILE A 32 -6.72 21.84 -6.79
C ILE A 32 -5.29 22.07 -6.33
N LEU A 33 -4.46 22.58 -7.23
CA LEU A 33 -3.08 23.01 -6.97
C LEU A 33 -2.91 24.41 -7.56
N ASN A 34 -2.47 25.38 -6.74
CA ASN A 34 -2.32 26.78 -7.16
C ASN A 34 -3.59 27.32 -7.85
N ASN A 35 -4.76 27.10 -7.25
CA ASN A 35 -6.09 27.50 -7.74
C ASN A 35 -6.49 26.91 -9.11
N LYS A 36 -5.78 25.87 -9.58
CA LYS A 36 -6.12 25.17 -10.84
C LYS A 36 -6.59 23.75 -10.53
N LEU A 37 -7.73 23.36 -11.09
CA LEU A 37 -8.24 22.00 -11.05
C LEU A 37 -7.43 21.11 -12.00
N LEU A 38 -6.81 20.08 -11.48
CA LEU A 38 -5.96 19.16 -12.22
C LEU A 38 -6.48 17.73 -12.10
N THR A 39 -6.24 16.92 -13.12
CA THR A 39 -6.47 15.48 -13.05
C THR A 39 -5.29 14.82 -12.35
N SER A 40 -5.55 14.13 -11.24
CA SER A 40 -4.53 13.54 -10.38
C SER A 40 -4.47 12.03 -10.55
N PHE A 41 -3.29 11.52 -10.88
CA PHE A 41 -2.95 10.09 -10.88
C PHE A 41 -1.98 9.76 -9.73
N LEU A 42 -2.18 10.40 -8.56
CA LEU A 42 -1.32 10.27 -7.39
C LEU A 42 -1.96 9.47 -6.26
N SER A 43 -3.30 9.47 -6.17
CA SER A 43 -4.01 8.98 -5.00
C SER A 43 -3.94 7.47 -4.88
N ASN A 44 -3.68 6.98 -3.66
CA ASN A 44 -3.85 5.58 -3.30
C ASN A 44 -5.28 5.27 -2.78
N ASP A 45 -6.18 6.24 -2.72
CA ASP A 45 -7.61 6.02 -2.48
C ASP A 45 -8.25 5.40 -3.75
N TYR A 46 -7.89 4.13 -4.00
CA TYR A 46 -8.20 3.42 -5.24
C TYR A 46 -9.69 3.38 -5.56
N LEU A 47 -10.51 3.30 -4.52
CA LEU A 47 -11.96 3.20 -4.64
C LEU A 47 -12.68 4.54 -4.41
N GLY A 48 -11.95 5.64 -4.13
CA GLY A 48 -12.54 6.96 -3.86
C GLY A 48 -13.42 6.97 -2.61
N MET A 49 -13.08 6.16 -1.62
CA MET A 49 -13.88 6.00 -0.40
C MET A 49 -13.72 7.17 0.57
N SER A 50 -12.61 7.90 0.55
CA SER A 50 -12.32 9.00 1.46
C SER A 50 -13.33 10.17 1.36
N LYS A 51 -14.00 10.32 0.22
CA LYS A 51 -15.04 11.33 -0.03
C LYS A 51 -16.47 10.75 -0.04
N ASN A 52 -16.64 9.50 0.38
CA ASN A 52 -17.95 8.89 0.44
C ASN A 52 -18.80 9.54 1.57
N ARG A 53 -19.93 10.13 1.21
CA ARG A 53 -20.81 10.87 2.13
C ARG A 53 -21.34 10.01 3.28
N ILE A 54 -21.59 8.72 3.04
CA ILE A 54 -22.09 7.80 4.07
C ILE A 54 -21.02 7.59 5.16
N ILE A 55 -19.75 7.45 4.75
CA ILE A 55 -18.62 7.29 5.66
C ILE A 55 -18.37 8.59 6.43
N ILE A 56 -18.42 9.75 5.74
CA ILE A 56 -18.27 11.07 6.37
C ILE A 56 -19.37 11.32 7.40
N ASN A 57 -20.61 10.94 7.09
CA ASN A 57 -21.72 11.09 8.04
C ASN A 57 -21.56 10.19 9.26
N GLU A 58 -21.05 8.96 9.10
CA GLU A 58 -20.75 8.09 10.25
C GLU A 58 -19.65 8.69 11.13
N LEU A 59 -18.58 9.23 10.51
CA LEU A 59 -17.52 9.93 11.24
C LEU A 59 -18.08 11.10 12.04
N LYS A 60 -18.90 11.97 11.43
CA LYS A 60 -19.52 13.12 12.11
C LYS A 60 -20.39 12.68 13.28
N LYS A 61 -21.22 11.65 13.09
CA LYS A 61 -22.07 11.07 14.13
C LYS A 61 -21.23 10.58 15.30
N SER A 62 -20.21 9.77 15.03
CA SER A 62 -19.33 9.23 16.06
C SER A 62 -18.52 10.33 16.76
N ALA A 63 -18.03 11.34 16.03
CA ALA A 63 -17.31 12.48 16.61
C ALA A 63 -18.20 13.31 17.55
N ASN A 64 -19.46 13.53 17.22
CA ASN A 64 -20.41 14.24 18.09
C ASN A 64 -20.67 13.49 19.42
N ILE A 65 -20.63 12.15 19.39
CA ILE A 65 -20.91 11.32 20.58
C ILE A 65 -19.65 11.13 21.44
N TYR A 66 -18.50 10.89 20.80
CA TYR A 66 -17.28 10.37 21.47
C TYR A 66 -16.08 11.31 21.38
N GLY A 67 -16.22 12.45 20.71
CA GLY A 67 -15.10 13.35 20.47
C GLY A 67 -14.18 12.91 19.35
N ILE A 68 -13.04 13.61 19.21
CA ILE A 68 -12.09 13.48 18.09
C ILE A 68 -10.76 12.86 18.50
N GLY A 69 -10.58 12.50 19.76
CA GLY A 69 -9.34 11.90 20.29
C GLY A 69 -9.62 10.67 21.13
N SER A 70 -8.65 9.79 21.26
CA SER A 70 -8.72 8.59 22.12
C SER A 70 -8.16 8.82 23.53
N GLY A 71 -7.36 9.88 23.70
CA GLY A 71 -6.82 10.32 25.00
C GLY A 71 -5.70 9.44 25.58
N SER A 72 -5.45 8.25 25.01
CA SER A 72 -4.49 7.30 25.58
C SER A 72 -4.07 6.22 24.58
N SER A 73 -3.03 5.44 24.94
CA SER A 73 -2.68 4.23 24.22
C SER A 73 -3.71 3.11 24.44
N PRO A 74 -3.76 2.09 23.53
CA PRO A 74 -4.75 1.02 23.64
C PRO A 74 -4.74 0.29 24.97
N LEU A 75 -3.56 0.01 25.53
CA LEU A 75 -3.42 -0.76 26.77
C LEU A 75 -3.75 0.02 28.06
N ILE A 76 -3.95 1.33 27.95
CA ILE A 76 -4.33 2.16 29.11
C ILE A 76 -5.85 2.38 29.08
N SER A 77 -6.34 3.23 28.18
CA SER A 77 -7.78 3.52 28.04
C SER A 77 -8.21 3.87 26.62
N GLY A 78 -7.29 3.80 25.64
CA GLY A 78 -7.57 4.17 24.24
C GLY A 78 -8.35 3.11 23.47
N TYR A 79 -8.40 1.85 23.94
CA TYR A 79 -9.11 0.76 23.28
C TYR A 79 -10.61 0.81 23.60
N SER A 80 -11.44 1.07 22.62
CA SER A 80 -12.89 1.21 22.78
C SER A 80 -13.66 0.01 22.20
N LYS A 81 -14.97 -0.06 22.51
CA LYS A 81 -15.87 -1.05 21.87
C LYS A 81 -15.81 -1.01 20.34
N SER A 82 -15.62 0.17 19.74
CA SER A 82 -15.50 0.31 18.29
C SER A 82 -14.24 -0.38 17.75
N HIS A 83 -13.10 -0.28 18.46
CA HIS A 83 -11.88 -1.01 18.11
C HIS A 83 -12.13 -2.51 18.15
N HIS A 84 -12.68 -3.02 19.25
CA HIS A 84 -13.02 -4.43 19.41
C HIS A 84 -13.91 -4.95 18.28
N TYR A 85 -14.96 -4.21 17.93
CA TYR A 85 -15.85 -4.60 16.83
C TYR A 85 -15.17 -4.54 15.47
N LEU A 86 -14.28 -3.55 15.21
CA LEU A 86 -13.53 -3.49 13.95
C LEU A 86 -12.62 -4.71 13.79
N GLU A 87 -11.87 -5.05 14.84
CA GLU A 87 -10.99 -6.22 14.85
C GLU A 87 -11.76 -7.51 14.61
N LYS A 88 -12.90 -7.68 15.28
CA LYS A 88 -13.79 -8.83 15.10
C LYS A 88 -14.36 -8.90 13.68
N GLU A 89 -14.88 -7.79 13.14
CA GLU A 89 -15.42 -7.71 11.77
C GLU A 89 -14.35 -8.05 10.72
N ILE A 90 -13.10 -7.58 10.88
CA ILE A 90 -12.00 -7.91 9.95
C ILE A 90 -11.65 -9.41 10.04
N ALA A 91 -11.55 -9.96 11.26
CA ALA A 91 -11.29 -11.38 11.46
C ALA A 91 -12.37 -12.25 10.79
N GLU A 92 -13.65 -11.88 10.94
CA GLU A 92 -14.78 -12.54 10.28
C GLU A 92 -14.70 -12.42 8.75
N TYR A 93 -14.44 -11.21 8.19
CA TYR A 93 -14.37 -10.99 6.75
C TYR A 93 -13.22 -11.75 6.08
N LEU A 94 -12.11 -11.93 6.78
CA LEU A 94 -10.94 -12.65 6.29
C LEU A 94 -10.91 -14.12 6.71
N ASN A 95 -11.85 -14.56 7.55
CA ASN A 95 -11.90 -15.90 8.11
C ASN A 95 -10.60 -16.32 8.78
N VAL A 96 -10.15 -15.51 9.76
CA VAL A 96 -8.98 -15.72 10.62
C VAL A 96 -9.38 -15.64 12.08
N GLU A 97 -8.54 -16.13 12.99
CA GLU A 97 -8.87 -16.21 14.42
C GLU A 97 -8.92 -14.83 15.09
N ALA A 98 -7.98 -13.94 14.78
CA ALA A 98 -7.85 -12.67 15.47
C ALA A 98 -7.25 -11.57 14.57
N CYS A 99 -7.46 -10.33 15.00
CA CYS A 99 -6.97 -9.13 14.33
C CYS A 99 -6.55 -8.08 15.37
N LEU A 100 -5.53 -7.28 15.04
CA LEU A 100 -5.06 -6.14 15.82
C LEU A 100 -5.06 -4.90 14.94
N VAL A 101 -5.72 -3.84 15.37
CA VAL A 101 -5.72 -2.53 14.68
C VAL A 101 -4.58 -1.66 15.18
N VAL A 102 -3.84 -1.05 14.24
CA VAL A 102 -2.70 -0.15 14.51
C VAL A 102 -2.81 1.13 13.68
N ASN A 103 -2.02 2.15 14.02
CA ASN A 103 -2.16 3.49 13.46
C ASN A 103 -1.74 3.61 11.97
N SER A 104 -0.90 2.73 11.47
CA SER A 104 -0.45 2.73 10.07
C SER A 104 0.17 1.40 9.65
N GLY A 105 0.27 1.14 8.33
CA GLY A 105 0.97 -0.03 7.82
C GLY A 105 2.45 -0.06 8.19
N TYR A 106 3.10 1.11 8.31
CA TYR A 106 4.48 1.20 8.81
C TYR A 106 4.59 0.63 10.23
N MET A 107 3.65 1.03 11.11
CA MET A 107 3.61 0.52 12.49
C MET A 107 3.24 -0.96 12.55
N ALA A 108 2.36 -1.45 11.65
CA ALA A 108 2.03 -2.86 11.55
C ALA A 108 3.29 -3.71 11.30
N ASN A 109 4.09 -3.34 10.29
CA ASN A 109 5.33 -4.04 9.98
C ASN A 109 6.37 -3.94 11.11
N LEU A 110 6.43 -2.79 11.79
CA LEU A 110 7.31 -2.63 12.96
C LEU A 110 6.85 -3.50 14.14
N CYS A 111 5.55 -3.59 14.42
CA CYS A 111 4.99 -4.48 15.44
C CYS A 111 5.32 -5.95 15.13
N LEU A 112 5.14 -6.38 13.87
CA LEU A 112 5.47 -7.73 13.44
C LEU A 112 6.94 -8.07 13.69
N MET A 113 7.86 -7.15 13.42
CA MET A 113 9.27 -7.40 13.67
C MET A 113 9.66 -7.39 15.17
N ASN A 114 8.87 -6.77 16.06
CA ASN A 114 9.15 -6.75 17.49
C ASN A 114 8.92 -8.09 18.19
N ILE A 115 8.17 -9.01 17.60
CA ILE A 115 7.86 -10.30 18.26
C ILE A 115 8.90 -11.37 17.99
N PHE A 116 9.79 -11.16 16.99
CA PHE A 116 10.78 -12.17 16.60
C PHE A 116 12.09 -12.07 17.35
N ASP A 117 12.71 -13.23 17.49
CA ASP A 117 14.06 -13.35 18.03
C ASP A 117 15.07 -12.87 16.98
N GLN A 118 16.19 -12.28 17.45
CA GLN A 118 17.29 -11.83 16.61
C GLN A 118 18.01 -12.98 15.87
N GLN A 119 17.83 -14.22 16.33
CA GLN A 119 18.39 -15.40 15.67
C GLN A 119 17.63 -15.82 14.42
N MET A 120 16.40 -15.34 14.24
CA MET A 120 15.59 -15.62 13.05
C MET A 120 16.08 -14.80 11.83
N ASN A 121 15.96 -15.38 10.64
CA ASN A 121 16.24 -14.66 9.39
C ASN A 121 14.92 -14.17 8.77
N VAL A 122 14.91 -12.92 8.32
CA VAL A 122 13.85 -12.39 7.45
C VAL A 122 14.34 -12.42 6.02
N ILE A 123 13.62 -13.10 5.15
CA ILE A 123 13.89 -13.20 3.74
C ILE A 123 12.84 -12.37 3.00
N GLN A 124 13.29 -11.34 2.28
CA GLN A 124 12.41 -10.38 1.63
C GLN A 124 12.91 -10.01 0.23
N ASP A 125 12.00 -9.57 -0.61
CA ASP A 125 12.33 -9.04 -1.93
C ASP A 125 13.19 -7.76 -1.82
N ARG A 126 14.10 -7.53 -2.76
CA ARG A 126 14.93 -6.32 -2.79
C ARG A 126 14.13 -5.04 -3.01
N GLU A 127 12.95 -5.12 -3.62
CA GLU A 127 12.05 -4.00 -3.85
C GLU A 127 11.02 -3.81 -2.72
N SER A 128 11.12 -4.58 -1.61
CA SER A 128 10.24 -4.48 -0.45
C SER A 128 10.19 -3.07 0.12
N HIS A 129 9.01 -2.70 0.63
CA HIS A 129 8.76 -1.40 1.24
C HIS A 129 9.72 -1.12 2.39
N ASN A 130 10.13 0.14 2.52
CA ASN A 130 11.11 0.54 3.52
C ASN A 130 10.71 0.23 4.96
N SER A 131 9.40 0.15 5.27
CA SER A 131 8.92 -0.23 6.60
C SER A 131 9.39 -1.64 7.03
N ILE A 132 9.48 -2.59 6.09
CA ILE A 132 9.97 -3.94 6.36
C ILE A 132 11.47 -3.91 6.63
N ILE A 133 12.22 -3.18 5.80
CA ILE A 133 13.67 -3.04 5.92
C ILE A 133 14.05 -2.36 7.24
N GLU A 134 13.43 -1.22 7.54
CA GLU A 134 13.73 -0.45 8.76
C GLU A 134 13.29 -1.19 10.03
N SER A 135 12.13 -1.85 10.01
CA SER A 135 11.67 -2.62 11.17
C SER A 135 12.61 -3.78 11.51
N SER A 136 13.14 -4.46 10.51
CA SER A 136 14.13 -5.53 10.73
C SER A 136 15.45 -4.97 11.27
N LYS A 137 15.93 -3.84 10.74
CA LYS A 137 17.15 -3.17 11.25
C LYS A 137 17.01 -2.70 12.71
N ILE A 138 15.87 -2.05 13.04
CA ILE A 138 15.60 -1.57 14.40
C ILE A 138 15.64 -2.73 15.40
N ASN A 139 15.12 -3.90 15.01
CA ASN A 139 15.09 -5.09 15.85
C ASN A 139 16.36 -5.95 15.73
N LYS A 140 17.36 -5.50 14.96
CA LYS A 140 18.64 -6.21 14.73
C LYS A 140 18.47 -7.63 14.18
N ILE A 141 17.38 -7.85 13.42
CA ILE A 141 17.09 -9.13 12.77
C ILE A 141 17.88 -9.20 11.47
N LYS A 142 18.48 -10.34 11.18
CA LYS A 142 19.22 -10.57 9.94
C LYS A 142 18.26 -10.55 8.75
N ILE A 143 18.61 -9.78 7.71
CA ILE A 143 17.83 -9.65 6.49
C ILE A 143 18.57 -10.28 5.32
N ASN A 144 17.95 -11.22 4.64
CA ASN A 144 18.36 -11.73 3.36
C ASN A 144 17.45 -11.16 2.26
N ARG A 145 18.06 -10.55 1.22
CA ARG A 145 17.30 -9.90 0.15
C ARG A 145 17.47 -10.65 -1.16
N TYR A 146 16.39 -11.29 -1.64
CA TYR A 146 16.41 -11.98 -2.93
C TYR A 146 16.11 -11.02 -4.09
N LYS A 147 16.46 -11.43 -5.31
CA LYS A 147 16.17 -10.67 -6.55
C LYS A 147 14.67 -10.54 -6.73
N HIS A 148 14.24 -9.35 -7.22
CA HIS A 148 12.84 -9.02 -7.38
C HIS A 148 12.06 -10.12 -8.13
N LEU A 149 11.00 -10.63 -7.49
CA LEU A 149 10.11 -11.70 -7.96
C LEU A 149 10.79 -13.03 -8.34
N ASP A 150 12.05 -13.24 -7.96
CA ASP A 150 12.82 -14.44 -8.26
C ASP A 150 12.67 -15.50 -7.15
N ASN A 151 11.69 -16.39 -7.30
CA ASN A 151 11.41 -17.45 -6.32
C ASN A 151 12.52 -18.49 -6.23
N ILE A 152 13.31 -18.71 -7.29
CA ILE A 152 14.48 -19.60 -7.27
C ILE A 152 15.57 -18.99 -6.38
N HIS A 153 15.74 -17.67 -6.46
CA HIS A 153 16.70 -16.97 -5.61
C HIS A 153 16.20 -16.83 -4.16
N LEU A 154 14.89 -16.69 -3.93
CA LEU A 154 14.28 -16.76 -2.59
C LEU A 154 14.58 -18.12 -1.95
N GLU A 155 14.37 -19.22 -2.67
CA GLU A 155 14.55 -20.59 -2.17
C GLU A 155 15.98 -20.86 -1.68
N LYS A 156 17.00 -20.22 -2.28
CA LYS A 156 18.42 -20.37 -1.86
C LYS A 156 18.71 -19.85 -0.45
N TYR A 157 17.83 -19.04 0.12
CA TYR A 157 17.97 -18.52 1.48
C TYR A 157 17.21 -19.33 2.52
N LEU A 158 16.35 -20.27 2.11
CA LEU A 158 15.56 -21.12 2.99
C LEU A 158 16.36 -22.35 3.42
N ASP A 159 16.28 -22.66 4.71
CA ASP A 159 16.95 -23.82 5.30
C ASP A 159 15.95 -24.61 6.16
N TYR A 160 15.93 -25.94 6.00
CA TYR A 160 15.11 -26.85 6.82
C TYR A 160 15.45 -26.82 8.33
N LYS A 161 16.64 -26.34 8.69
CA LYS A 161 17.11 -26.25 10.08
C LYS A 161 16.66 -24.99 10.79
N ASN A 162 16.28 -23.97 10.01
CA ASN A 162 15.91 -22.66 10.53
C ASN A 162 14.44 -22.39 10.24
N ARG A 163 13.73 -21.84 11.19
CA ARG A 163 12.39 -21.34 10.95
C ARG A 163 12.44 -19.92 10.42
N ASP A 164 12.77 -19.79 9.14
CA ASP A 164 12.91 -18.50 8.46
C ASP A 164 11.56 -17.80 8.23
N ILE A 165 11.60 -16.48 8.09
CA ILE A 165 10.41 -15.66 7.81
C ILE A 165 10.48 -15.18 6.36
N ILE A 166 9.55 -15.63 5.53
CA ILE A 166 9.29 -15.05 4.21
C ILE A 166 8.38 -13.85 4.41
N PHE A 167 8.93 -12.64 4.27
CA PHE A 167 8.14 -11.41 4.34
C PHE A 167 7.92 -10.84 2.94
N SER A 168 6.69 -10.82 2.45
CA SER A 168 6.37 -10.45 1.07
C SER A 168 5.30 -9.37 0.99
N GLU A 169 5.51 -8.38 0.12
CA GLU A 169 4.42 -7.55 -0.38
C GLU A 169 3.62 -8.33 -1.43
N SER A 170 2.31 -8.20 -1.40
CA SER A 170 1.45 -8.79 -2.44
C SER A 170 1.48 -7.99 -3.73
N VAL A 171 1.53 -6.66 -3.62
CA VAL A 171 1.64 -5.69 -4.71
C VAL A 171 2.68 -4.65 -4.34
N PHE A 172 3.73 -4.56 -5.13
CA PHE A 172 4.83 -3.64 -4.88
C PHE A 172 4.44 -2.19 -5.15
N SER A 173 4.68 -1.33 -4.17
CA SER A 173 4.22 0.06 -4.17
C SER A 173 4.85 0.93 -5.26
N MET A 174 6.09 0.62 -5.69
CA MET A 174 6.88 1.43 -6.62
C MET A 174 6.89 0.91 -8.06
N THR A 175 6.46 -0.33 -8.29
CA THR A 175 6.43 -0.96 -9.61
C THR A 175 5.03 -1.39 -10.02
N GLY A 176 4.18 -1.73 -9.04
CA GLY A 176 2.85 -2.29 -9.28
C GLY A 176 2.87 -3.78 -9.59
N ASP A 177 4.04 -4.41 -9.51
CA ASP A 177 4.20 -5.83 -9.72
C ASP A 177 3.46 -6.63 -8.65
N ILE A 178 2.98 -7.81 -9.04
CA ILE A 178 2.18 -8.68 -8.18
C ILE A 178 3.01 -9.93 -7.86
N THR A 179 3.18 -10.19 -6.58
CA THR A 179 3.85 -11.40 -6.08
C THR A 179 3.03 -12.63 -6.36
N ASN A 180 3.68 -13.70 -6.83
CA ASN A 180 3.07 -15.02 -6.88
C ASN A 180 3.03 -15.65 -5.47
N ILE A 181 2.03 -15.27 -4.67
CA ILE A 181 1.86 -15.74 -3.29
C ILE A 181 1.74 -17.27 -3.22
N LYS A 182 1.24 -17.91 -4.29
CA LYS A 182 1.13 -19.38 -4.35
C LYS A 182 2.49 -20.07 -4.28
N GLU A 183 3.51 -19.51 -4.93
CA GLU A 183 4.87 -20.05 -4.84
C GLU A 183 5.49 -19.80 -3.46
N HIS A 184 5.29 -18.62 -2.86
CA HIS A 184 5.72 -18.35 -1.48
C HIS A 184 5.06 -19.31 -0.50
N TYR A 185 3.78 -19.59 -0.67
CA TYR A 185 3.06 -20.57 0.16
C TYR A 185 3.62 -22.00 -0.01
N LYS A 186 3.98 -22.42 -1.24
CA LYS A 186 4.64 -23.71 -1.47
C LYS A 186 6.01 -23.79 -0.76
N LEU A 187 6.81 -22.73 -0.87
CA LEU A 187 8.11 -22.64 -0.21
C LEU A 187 7.97 -22.65 1.31
N LYS A 188 7.00 -21.89 1.86
CA LYS A 188 6.64 -21.95 3.28
C LYS A 188 6.43 -23.38 3.75
N ASN A 189 5.57 -24.14 3.06
CA ASN A 189 5.24 -25.51 3.44
C ASN A 189 6.43 -26.48 3.25
N LYS A 190 7.23 -26.27 2.21
CA LYS A 190 8.41 -27.10 1.92
C LYS A 190 9.48 -26.97 3.00
N TYR A 191 9.71 -25.76 3.52
CA TYR A 191 10.79 -25.45 4.45
C TYR A 191 10.33 -25.18 5.90
N ASP A 192 9.06 -25.43 6.21
CA ASP A 192 8.41 -25.08 7.50
C ASP A 192 8.69 -23.65 7.96
N SER A 193 8.65 -22.72 7.00
CA SER A 193 8.90 -21.30 7.20
C SER A 193 7.64 -20.56 7.64
N ILE A 194 7.80 -19.34 8.15
CA ILE A 194 6.71 -18.42 8.48
C ILE A 194 6.45 -17.52 7.26
N LEU A 195 5.19 -17.36 6.85
CA LEU A 195 4.82 -16.50 5.72
C LEU A 195 4.03 -15.28 6.18
N PHE A 196 4.60 -14.09 5.95
CA PHE A 196 3.96 -12.80 6.17
C PHE A 196 3.64 -12.12 4.86
N ILE A 197 2.39 -11.66 4.74
CA ILE A 197 1.91 -10.94 3.56
C ILE A 197 1.52 -9.52 3.93
N ASP A 198 2.23 -8.54 3.38
CA ASP A 198 1.84 -7.14 3.35
C ASP A 198 0.95 -6.91 2.12
N ASP A 199 -0.36 -6.83 2.34
CA ASP A 199 -1.36 -6.60 1.30
C ASP A 199 -1.87 -5.14 1.29
N ALA A 200 -1.01 -4.19 1.66
CA ALA A 200 -1.38 -2.79 1.73
C ALA A 200 -1.91 -2.23 0.39
N HIS A 201 -1.49 -2.77 -0.74
CA HIS A 201 -1.92 -2.37 -2.07
C HIS A 201 -2.88 -3.34 -2.76
N GLY A 202 -3.25 -4.45 -2.13
CA GLY A 202 -4.18 -5.44 -2.67
C GLY A 202 -5.48 -5.54 -1.86
N PHE A 203 -5.46 -5.27 -0.55
CA PHE A 203 -6.62 -5.34 0.31
C PHE A 203 -7.77 -4.44 -0.18
N GLY A 204 -8.93 -5.03 -0.42
CA GLY A 204 -10.11 -4.37 -0.95
C GLY A 204 -10.17 -4.22 -2.47
N ILE A 205 -9.10 -4.56 -3.21
CA ILE A 205 -9.03 -4.36 -4.67
C ILE A 205 -8.43 -5.53 -5.47
N ALA A 206 -7.77 -6.50 -4.83
CA ALA A 206 -7.21 -7.65 -5.54
C ALA A 206 -8.33 -8.48 -6.19
N LYS A 207 -8.11 -8.99 -7.41
CA LYS A 207 -9.11 -9.81 -8.09
C LYS A 207 -9.29 -11.13 -7.35
N CYS A 208 -10.47 -11.38 -6.80
CA CYS A 208 -10.80 -12.63 -6.13
C CYS A 208 -11.71 -13.49 -7.02
N PRO A 209 -11.27 -14.69 -7.43
CA PRO A 209 -12.09 -15.61 -8.22
C PRO A 209 -13.12 -16.34 -7.37
N LEU A 210 -13.01 -16.31 -6.04
CA LEU A 210 -13.88 -17.04 -5.13
C LEU A 210 -15.22 -16.31 -4.99
N LYS A 211 -16.34 -17.02 -5.21
CA LYS A 211 -17.69 -16.49 -5.05
C LYS A 211 -18.01 -16.05 -3.62
N ASN A 212 -17.34 -16.61 -2.63
CA ASN A 212 -17.59 -16.39 -1.19
C ASN A 212 -16.53 -15.51 -0.52
N CYS A 213 -15.79 -14.69 -1.27
CA CYS A 213 -14.85 -13.74 -0.71
C CYS A 213 -15.61 -12.51 -0.18
N SER A 214 -15.69 -12.35 1.15
CA SER A 214 -16.38 -11.21 1.76
C SER A 214 -15.71 -9.90 1.39
N ILE A 215 -14.35 -9.84 1.45
CA ILE A 215 -13.55 -8.71 1.02
C ILE A 215 -12.37 -9.19 0.17
N GLU A 216 -12.13 -8.50 -0.94
CA GLU A 216 -11.05 -8.82 -1.87
C GLU A 216 -9.68 -8.68 -1.19
N ASN A 217 -8.83 -9.69 -1.35
CA ASN A 217 -7.47 -9.71 -0.86
C ASN A 217 -6.59 -10.56 -1.77
N SER A 218 -5.27 -10.32 -1.73
CA SER A 218 -4.35 -10.96 -2.66
C SER A 218 -4.18 -12.46 -2.42
N CYS A 219 -4.32 -12.94 -1.19
CA CYS A 219 -4.25 -14.39 -0.92
C CYS A 219 -5.40 -15.13 -1.59
N SER A 220 -6.62 -14.61 -1.48
CA SER A 220 -7.81 -15.17 -2.15
C SER A 220 -7.70 -15.12 -3.68
N SER A 221 -6.95 -14.18 -4.25
CA SER A 221 -6.67 -14.12 -5.70
C SER A 221 -5.91 -15.35 -6.21
N PHE A 222 -5.13 -15.99 -5.34
CA PHE A 222 -4.38 -17.23 -5.62
C PHE A 222 -5.02 -18.49 -5.06
N ASN A 223 -6.30 -18.42 -4.62
CA ASN A 223 -7.03 -19.51 -3.97
C ASN A 223 -6.35 -20.02 -2.69
N ILE A 224 -5.66 -19.14 -1.96
CA ILE A 224 -5.05 -19.47 -0.68
C ILE A 224 -6.01 -19.06 0.43
N LYS A 225 -6.33 -20.01 1.33
CA LYS A 225 -7.11 -19.72 2.53
C LYS A 225 -6.28 -18.83 3.47
N MET A 226 -6.92 -17.84 4.06
CA MET A 226 -6.26 -16.92 4.99
C MET A 226 -5.69 -17.65 6.22
N SER A 227 -6.33 -18.72 6.67
CA SER A 227 -5.82 -19.59 7.75
C SER A 227 -4.49 -20.27 7.46
N ASN A 228 -4.04 -20.27 6.20
CA ASN A 228 -2.74 -20.83 5.79
C ASN A 228 -1.61 -19.78 5.80
N ILE A 229 -1.92 -18.53 6.08
CA ILE A 229 -0.97 -17.42 6.19
C ILE A 229 -0.73 -17.14 7.66
N ASP A 230 0.53 -17.10 8.09
CA ASP A 230 0.86 -16.93 9.52
C ASP A 230 0.58 -15.52 10.00
N ALA A 231 0.89 -14.50 9.18
CA ALA A 231 0.46 -13.13 9.42
C ALA A 231 0.11 -12.43 8.10
N TYR A 232 -0.98 -11.69 8.14
CA TYR A 232 -1.44 -10.86 7.03
C TYR A 232 -1.68 -9.44 7.52
N MET A 233 -1.23 -8.45 6.76
CA MET A 233 -1.41 -7.04 7.04
C MET A 233 -2.16 -6.36 5.89
N GLY A 234 -3.09 -5.48 6.24
CA GLY A 234 -3.75 -4.56 5.33
C GLY A 234 -3.78 -3.14 5.89
N THR A 235 -4.09 -2.15 5.04
CA THR A 235 -4.17 -0.75 5.46
C THR A 235 -5.52 -0.13 5.12
N PHE A 236 -5.98 0.77 6.00
CA PHE A 236 -7.21 1.53 5.77
C PHE A 236 -6.98 2.82 4.99
N GLY A 237 -5.72 3.27 4.88
CA GLY A 237 -5.35 4.54 4.24
C GLY A 237 -5.36 4.52 2.71
N LYS A 238 -5.75 3.41 2.07
CA LYS A 238 -5.77 3.24 0.61
C LYS A 238 -7.17 2.92 0.11
N ALA A 239 -7.46 1.70 -0.31
CA ALA A 239 -8.77 1.30 -0.86
C ALA A 239 -9.94 1.55 0.10
N ILE A 240 -9.71 1.45 1.41
CA ILE A 240 -10.73 1.68 2.44
C ILE A 240 -11.03 3.18 2.64
N GLY A 241 -10.09 4.08 2.30
CA GLY A 241 -10.29 5.54 2.29
C GLY A 241 -10.33 6.21 3.66
N THR A 242 -9.80 5.57 4.70
CA THR A 242 -9.69 6.12 6.06
C THR A 242 -8.23 6.21 6.50
N VAL A 243 -7.89 5.94 7.74
CA VAL A 243 -6.52 5.90 8.26
C VAL A 243 -6.33 4.73 9.21
N GLY A 244 -5.10 4.21 9.29
CA GLY A 244 -4.74 3.06 10.10
C GLY A 244 -4.40 1.84 9.28
N ALA A 245 -4.16 0.74 9.97
CA ALA A 245 -3.87 -0.56 9.41
C ALA A 245 -4.27 -1.65 10.40
N PHE A 246 -4.14 -2.90 9.97
CA PHE A 246 -4.38 -4.05 10.83
C PHE A 246 -3.38 -5.16 10.52
N VAL A 247 -3.16 -6.01 11.52
CA VAL A 247 -2.50 -7.31 11.37
C VAL A 247 -3.50 -8.38 11.80
N CYS A 248 -3.59 -9.46 11.08
CA CYS A 248 -4.42 -10.60 11.44
C CYS A 248 -3.70 -11.93 11.22
N GLY A 249 -4.19 -12.97 11.91
CA GLY A 249 -3.63 -14.31 11.90
C GLY A 249 -4.17 -15.16 13.03
N GLY A 250 -3.37 -16.10 13.51
CA GLY A 250 -3.69 -16.90 14.70
C GLY A 250 -3.76 -16.05 15.97
N LYS A 251 -4.55 -16.51 16.94
CA LYS A 251 -4.76 -15.79 18.20
C LYS A 251 -3.45 -15.54 18.95
N ASP A 252 -2.56 -16.53 19.02
CA ASP A 252 -1.28 -16.41 19.71
C ASP A 252 -0.37 -15.34 19.10
N LEU A 253 -0.38 -15.19 17.75
CA LEU A 253 0.32 -14.11 17.07
C LEU A 253 -0.19 -12.75 17.56
N ILE A 254 -1.50 -12.57 17.58
CA ILE A 254 -2.13 -11.30 17.96
C ILE A 254 -1.86 -11.01 19.46
N ASP A 255 -1.98 -11.99 20.32
CA ASP A 255 -1.66 -11.85 21.74
C ASP A 255 -0.17 -11.45 21.94
N MET A 256 0.76 -12.05 21.19
CA MET A 256 2.18 -11.65 21.21
C MET A 256 2.42 -10.21 20.71
N LEU A 257 1.69 -9.77 19.67
CA LEU A 257 1.76 -8.39 19.20
C LEU A 257 1.30 -7.38 20.26
N VAL A 258 0.26 -7.73 21.02
CA VAL A 258 -0.21 -6.92 22.16
C VAL A 258 0.86 -6.83 23.26
N GLN A 259 1.63 -7.91 23.51
CA GLN A 259 2.66 -7.93 24.55
C GLN A 259 3.98 -7.27 24.13
N LYS A 260 4.40 -7.42 22.86
CA LYS A 260 5.72 -7.01 22.40
C LYS A 260 5.72 -5.91 21.34
N GLY A 261 4.60 -5.64 20.70
CA GLY A 261 4.47 -4.64 19.64
C GLY A 261 4.63 -3.20 20.13
N ARG A 262 5.88 -2.74 20.30
CA ARG A 262 6.18 -1.41 20.87
C ARG A 262 5.39 -0.25 20.25
N PRO A 263 5.19 -0.16 18.91
CA PRO A 263 4.35 0.90 18.33
C PRO A 263 2.89 0.83 18.79
N TYR A 264 2.35 -0.34 19.03
CA TYR A 264 1.00 -0.50 19.57
C TYR A 264 0.93 -0.10 21.06
N ILE A 265 1.89 -0.56 21.87
CA ILE A 265 1.93 -0.34 23.31
C ILE A 265 2.07 1.16 23.65
N TYR A 266 2.98 1.87 22.94
CA TYR A 266 3.42 3.22 23.31
C TYR A 266 2.83 4.33 22.44
N SER A 267 1.96 4.03 21.47
CA SER A 267 1.28 5.05 20.66
C SER A 267 -0.14 5.27 21.12
N THR A 268 -0.61 6.51 21.04
CA THR A 268 -2.02 6.84 21.24
C THR A 268 -2.89 6.06 20.24
N ALA A 269 -3.99 5.48 20.71
CA ALA A 269 -4.92 4.73 19.87
C ALA A 269 -5.58 5.61 18.81
N LEU A 270 -6.01 5.01 17.71
CA LEU A 270 -6.82 5.72 16.71
C LEU A 270 -8.11 6.27 17.34
N PRO A 271 -8.54 7.49 16.96
CA PRO A 271 -9.79 8.05 17.44
C PRO A 271 -11.00 7.18 17.10
N ARG A 272 -11.93 7.03 18.04
CA ARG A 272 -13.13 6.19 17.87
C ARG A 272 -13.94 6.58 16.63
N CYS A 273 -14.08 7.87 16.32
CA CYS A 273 -14.78 8.34 15.13
C CYS A 273 -14.15 7.85 13.82
N ILE A 274 -12.83 7.69 13.77
CA ILE A 274 -12.11 7.11 12.65
C ILE A 274 -12.38 5.60 12.56
N ILE A 275 -12.39 4.91 13.69
CA ILE A 275 -12.68 3.48 13.74
C ILE A 275 -14.10 3.19 13.24
N ASP A 276 -15.11 3.95 13.70
CA ASP A 276 -16.49 3.78 13.24
C ASP A 276 -16.66 4.10 11.74
N ALA A 277 -15.97 5.14 11.25
CA ALA A 277 -15.90 5.45 9.81
C ALA A 277 -15.26 4.30 9.00
N THR A 278 -14.19 3.68 9.53
CA THR A 278 -13.52 2.54 8.91
C THR A 278 -14.43 1.31 8.84
N ARG A 279 -15.12 0.98 9.93
CA ARG A 279 -16.14 -0.08 9.97
C ARG A 279 -17.24 0.16 8.93
N LYS A 280 -17.71 1.40 8.81
CA LYS A 280 -18.71 1.78 7.81
C LYS A 280 -18.20 1.58 6.39
N SER A 281 -16.94 1.96 6.14
CA SER A 281 -16.30 1.77 4.84
C SER A 281 -16.20 0.29 4.47
N LEU A 282 -15.73 -0.57 5.38
CA LEU A 282 -15.66 -2.01 5.16
C LEU A 282 -17.02 -2.62 4.84
N LYS A 283 -18.07 -2.26 5.60
CA LYS A 283 -19.46 -2.72 5.33
C LYS A 283 -19.95 -2.35 3.93
N ILE A 284 -19.61 -1.12 3.46
CA ILE A 284 -19.96 -0.70 2.09
C ILE A 284 -19.21 -1.55 1.07
N LEU A 285 -17.92 -1.82 1.25
CA LEU A 285 -17.13 -2.61 0.29
C LEU A 285 -17.58 -4.06 0.21
N VAL A 286 -17.97 -4.65 1.34
CA VAL A 286 -18.53 -6.02 1.38
C VAL A 286 -19.87 -6.08 0.64
N SER A 287 -20.74 -5.08 0.85
CA SER A 287 -22.11 -5.11 0.31
C SER A 287 -22.24 -4.56 -1.13
N ASN A 288 -21.27 -3.76 -1.60
CA ASN A 288 -21.40 -3.06 -2.89
C ASN A 288 -20.07 -3.06 -3.68
N LYS A 289 -20.02 -3.83 -4.74
CA LYS A 289 -18.85 -3.99 -5.62
C LYS A 289 -18.78 -2.96 -6.77
N SER A 290 -19.65 -1.96 -6.81
CA SER A 290 -19.72 -1.01 -7.95
C SER A 290 -18.41 -0.25 -8.17
N ARG A 291 -17.79 0.27 -7.10
CA ARG A 291 -16.51 0.98 -7.15
C ARG A 291 -15.35 0.06 -7.51
N TYR A 292 -15.33 -1.15 -6.95
CA TYR A 292 -14.39 -2.21 -7.32
C TYR A 292 -14.47 -2.52 -8.82
N ASN A 293 -15.67 -2.79 -9.34
CA ASN A 293 -15.88 -3.09 -10.75
C ASN A 293 -15.44 -1.92 -11.65
N LYS A 294 -15.72 -0.67 -11.22
CA LYS A 294 -15.31 0.53 -11.97
C LYS A 294 -13.78 0.68 -11.99
N LEU A 295 -13.09 0.43 -10.87
CA LEU A 295 -11.64 0.42 -10.83
C LEU A 295 -11.05 -0.57 -11.85
N HIS A 296 -11.52 -1.82 -11.84
CA HIS A 296 -11.02 -2.85 -12.77
C HIS A 296 -11.34 -2.56 -14.24
N LYS A 297 -12.51 -1.97 -14.54
CA LYS A 297 -12.83 -1.46 -15.87
C LYS A 297 -11.85 -0.37 -16.31
N ASN A 298 -11.50 0.57 -15.41
CA ASN A 298 -10.54 1.63 -15.69
C ASN A 298 -9.12 1.08 -15.92
N ILE A 299 -8.68 0.11 -15.11
CA ILE A 299 -7.38 -0.56 -15.29
C ILE A 299 -7.31 -1.28 -16.65
N SER A 300 -8.33 -2.06 -16.99
CA SER A 300 -8.40 -2.77 -18.28
C SER A 300 -8.43 -1.79 -19.46
N TYR A 301 -9.20 -0.72 -19.35
CA TYR A 301 -9.25 0.33 -20.36
C TYR A 301 -7.88 1.01 -20.57
N PHE A 302 -7.22 1.38 -19.47
CA PHE A 302 -5.86 1.95 -19.52
C PHE A 302 -4.89 1.01 -20.25
N ASN A 303 -4.83 -0.26 -19.85
CA ASN A 303 -3.91 -1.23 -20.45
C ASN A 303 -4.17 -1.40 -21.96
N GLN A 304 -5.42 -1.57 -22.36
CA GLN A 304 -5.79 -1.69 -23.79
C GLN A 304 -5.42 -0.44 -24.60
N ARG A 305 -5.65 0.74 -24.03
CA ARG A 305 -5.34 2.02 -24.72
C ARG A 305 -3.83 2.25 -24.84
N ALA A 306 -3.07 1.93 -23.77
CA ALA A 306 -1.61 2.04 -23.80
C ALA A 306 -0.98 1.11 -24.85
N LEU A 307 -1.45 -0.14 -24.93
CA LEU A 307 -1.02 -1.10 -25.96
C LEU A 307 -1.33 -0.59 -27.38
N LYS A 308 -2.56 -0.08 -27.63
CA LYS A 308 -2.94 0.47 -28.94
C LYS A 308 -2.10 1.68 -29.37
N LYS A 309 -1.49 2.38 -28.41
CA LYS A 309 -0.61 3.54 -28.64
C LYS A 309 0.87 3.17 -28.68
N ASN A 310 1.21 1.88 -28.59
CA ASN A 310 2.58 1.37 -28.55
C ASN A 310 3.42 2.04 -27.46
N ILE A 311 2.81 2.39 -26.31
CA ILE A 311 3.53 2.98 -25.17
C ILE A 311 4.21 1.86 -24.40
N THR A 312 5.53 1.84 -24.41
CA THR A 312 6.33 0.88 -23.64
C THR A 312 6.34 1.26 -22.17
N MET A 313 5.60 0.51 -21.34
CA MET A 313 5.52 0.69 -19.89
C MET A 313 5.06 -0.60 -19.21
N ASP A 314 5.20 -0.64 -17.87
CA ASP A 314 4.73 -1.79 -17.10
C ASP A 314 3.20 -1.77 -16.97
N LEU A 315 2.54 -2.73 -17.61
CA LEU A 315 1.08 -2.88 -17.68
C LEU A 315 0.61 -4.03 -16.78
N THR A 316 0.77 -3.87 -15.47
CA THR A 316 0.24 -4.84 -14.50
C THR A 316 -1.29 -4.88 -14.48
N ASN A 317 -1.90 -5.90 -13.88
CA ASN A 317 -3.35 -5.94 -13.64
C ASN A 317 -3.79 -5.16 -12.39
N GLY A 318 -2.84 -4.51 -11.70
CA GLY A 318 -3.08 -3.63 -10.57
C GLY A 318 -3.32 -2.17 -10.97
N PRO A 319 -3.64 -1.31 -10.00
CA PRO A 319 -3.90 0.12 -10.24
C PRO A 319 -2.63 0.95 -10.45
N ILE A 320 -1.46 0.43 -10.13
CA ILE A 320 -0.18 1.13 -10.23
C ILE A 320 0.47 0.80 -11.56
N LYS A 321 0.91 1.84 -12.26
CA LYS A 321 1.61 1.78 -13.56
C LYS A 321 2.89 2.56 -13.48
N THR A 322 3.93 2.09 -14.17
CA THR A 322 5.21 2.81 -14.19
C THR A 322 5.74 3.01 -15.61
N TYR A 323 6.31 4.19 -15.82
CA TYR A 323 7.00 4.56 -17.06
C TYR A 323 8.45 4.88 -16.73
N MET A 324 9.37 3.99 -17.14
CA MET A 324 10.79 4.07 -16.84
C MET A 324 11.46 5.23 -17.59
N ILE A 325 12.34 5.95 -16.91
CA ILE A 325 13.08 7.11 -17.48
C ILE A 325 14.58 6.97 -17.25
N GLY A 326 14.99 6.57 -16.04
CA GLY A 326 16.40 6.29 -15.69
C GLY A 326 17.24 7.49 -15.27
N ASN A 327 16.71 8.72 -15.33
CA ASN A 327 17.44 9.94 -14.97
C ASN A 327 16.57 10.90 -14.16
N PRO A 328 17.04 11.46 -13.02
CA PRO A 328 16.22 12.28 -12.13
C PRO A 328 15.79 13.62 -12.75
N HIS A 329 16.64 14.28 -13.53
CA HIS A 329 16.31 15.56 -14.17
C HIS A 329 15.30 15.38 -15.31
N SER A 330 15.47 14.34 -16.14
CA SER A 330 14.51 13.96 -17.18
C SER A 330 13.17 13.58 -16.58
N THR A 331 13.16 12.88 -15.43
CA THR A 331 11.93 12.50 -14.73
C THR A 331 11.19 13.73 -14.21
N LEU A 332 11.89 14.73 -13.69
CA LEU A 332 11.28 16.00 -13.28
C LEU A 332 10.75 16.79 -14.48
N SER A 333 11.51 16.89 -15.56
CA SER A 333 11.07 17.56 -16.80
C SER A 333 9.78 16.94 -17.36
N ILE A 334 9.70 15.59 -17.38
CA ILE A 334 8.49 14.88 -17.83
C ILE A 334 7.32 15.15 -16.88
N LYS A 335 7.53 15.11 -15.56
CA LYS A 335 6.51 15.50 -14.59
C LYS A 335 5.98 16.90 -14.85
N ASP A 336 6.85 17.88 -15.20
CA ASP A 336 6.46 19.26 -15.49
C ASP A 336 5.67 19.36 -16.81
N LYS A 337 5.97 18.51 -17.82
CA LYS A 337 5.15 18.42 -19.06
C LYS A 337 3.74 17.93 -18.74
N PHE A 338 3.58 16.91 -17.89
CA PHE A 338 2.27 16.48 -17.42
C PHE A 338 1.53 17.60 -16.67
N LEU A 339 2.22 18.31 -15.77
CA LEU A 339 1.63 19.42 -15.02
C LEU A 339 1.12 20.53 -15.96
N LYS A 340 1.90 20.91 -16.99
CA LYS A 340 1.46 21.87 -18.04
C LYS A 340 0.23 21.39 -18.79
N ALA A 341 0.08 20.08 -19.01
CA ALA A 341 -1.12 19.47 -19.59
C ALA A 341 -2.29 19.35 -18.60
N GLY A 342 -2.15 19.87 -17.37
CA GLY A 342 -3.19 19.80 -16.34
C GLY A 342 -3.33 18.42 -15.70
N ILE A 343 -2.23 17.65 -15.62
CA ILE A 343 -2.18 16.30 -15.08
C ILE A 343 -1.11 16.23 -13.98
N LEU A 344 -1.44 15.59 -12.86
CA LEU A 344 -0.50 15.31 -11.79
C LEU A 344 -0.10 13.84 -11.79
N VAL A 345 1.21 13.58 -11.88
CA VAL A 345 1.85 12.28 -11.77
C VAL A 345 3.01 12.33 -10.78
N GLN A 346 3.45 11.17 -10.27
CA GLN A 346 4.54 11.09 -9.30
C GLN A 346 5.87 10.81 -10.01
N ALA A 347 6.85 11.69 -9.82
CA ALA A 347 8.24 11.42 -10.15
C ALA A 347 8.90 10.61 -9.01
N ILE A 348 9.18 9.34 -9.24
CA ILE A 348 9.89 8.47 -8.30
C ILE A 348 11.38 8.50 -8.64
N ARG A 349 12.22 8.77 -7.64
CA ARG A 349 13.65 8.97 -7.81
C ARG A 349 14.42 8.39 -6.61
N TYR A 350 15.73 8.26 -6.73
CA TYR A 350 16.58 7.93 -5.60
C TYR A 350 16.29 8.85 -4.39
N PRO A 351 16.33 8.36 -3.13
CA PRO A 351 16.61 6.98 -2.69
C PRO A 351 15.38 6.04 -2.65
N THR A 352 14.22 6.49 -3.12
CA THR A 352 12.98 5.66 -3.14
C THR A 352 13.13 4.44 -4.06
N VAL A 353 13.88 4.61 -5.15
CA VAL A 353 14.31 3.55 -6.08
C VAL A 353 15.83 3.63 -6.25
N PRO A 354 16.52 2.57 -6.71
CA PRO A 354 17.94 2.61 -7.00
C PRO A 354 18.29 3.71 -8.03
N LYS A 355 19.54 4.17 -8.04
CA LYS A 355 20.02 5.10 -9.06
C LYS A 355 19.86 4.47 -10.45
N GLY A 356 19.42 5.27 -11.43
CA GLY A 356 19.13 4.80 -12.79
C GLY A 356 17.75 4.17 -12.96
N HIS A 357 16.96 4.01 -11.89
CA HIS A 357 15.59 3.47 -11.93
C HIS A 357 14.52 4.54 -11.73
N ASP A 358 14.86 5.80 -12.02
CA ASP A 358 13.93 6.92 -11.94
C ASP A 358 12.78 6.75 -12.93
N LYS A 359 11.54 6.97 -12.47
CA LYS A 359 10.32 6.66 -13.24
C LYS A 359 9.16 7.60 -12.91
N ILE A 360 8.20 7.66 -13.79
CA ILE A 360 6.87 8.23 -13.49
C ILE A 360 5.98 7.10 -12.98
N ARG A 361 5.38 7.30 -11.81
CA ARG A 361 4.34 6.43 -11.24
C ARG A 361 2.98 7.05 -11.48
N ILE A 362 2.07 6.24 -11.98
CA ILE A 362 0.69 6.58 -12.32
C ILE A 362 -0.22 5.65 -11.52
N THR A 363 -1.21 6.22 -10.84
CA THR A 363 -2.18 5.45 -10.07
C THR A 363 -3.57 5.62 -10.65
N ILE A 364 -4.19 4.50 -11.03
CA ILE A 364 -5.57 4.47 -11.53
C ILE A 364 -6.52 4.32 -10.34
N THR A 365 -7.63 5.07 -10.34
CA THR A 365 -8.68 4.98 -9.32
C THR A 365 -10.05 4.76 -9.95
N SER A 366 -11.03 4.40 -9.14
CA SER A 366 -12.42 4.27 -9.59
C SER A 366 -13.03 5.60 -10.03
N ASP A 367 -12.52 6.75 -9.55
CA ASP A 367 -13.05 8.07 -9.89
C ASP A 367 -12.57 8.59 -11.25
N HIS A 368 -11.52 8.00 -11.84
CA HIS A 368 -11.11 8.37 -13.20
C HIS A 368 -12.18 8.05 -14.22
N THR A 369 -12.30 8.94 -15.20
CA THR A 369 -13.10 8.73 -16.41
C THR A 369 -12.23 8.24 -17.56
N LYS A 370 -12.85 7.69 -18.62
CA LYS A 370 -12.13 7.34 -19.85
C LYS A 370 -11.40 8.56 -20.44
N LYS A 371 -12.04 9.75 -20.39
CA LYS A 371 -11.45 11.02 -20.85
C LYS A 371 -10.18 11.38 -20.07
N ASP A 372 -10.15 11.15 -18.75
CA ASP A 372 -8.97 11.39 -17.94
C ASP A 372 -7.82 10.46 -18.35
N ILE A 373 -8.12 9.18 -18.56
CA ILE A 373 -7.15 8.16 -18.99
C ILE A 373 -6.63 8.48 -20.39
N ASP A 374 -7.50 8.81 -21.35
CA ASP A 374 -7.09 9.17 -22.71
C ASP A 374 -6.22 10.44 -22.71
N LYS A 375 -6.56 11.45 -21.90
CA LYS A 375 -5.75 12.66 -21.74
C LYS A 375 -4.34 12.35 -21.25
N LEU A 376 -4.22 11.49 -20.24
CA LEU A 376 -2.91 11.05 -19.73
C LEU A 376 -2.11 10.33 -20.82
N LEU A 377 -2.72 9.33 -21.48
CA LEU A 377 -2.02 8.51 -22.47
C LEU A 377 -1.64 9.31 -23.73
N ASN A 378 -2.47 10.26 -24.19
CA ASN A 378 -2.11 11.16 -25.28
C ASN A 378 -0.91 12.06 -24.90
N THR A 379 -0.89 12.57 -23.68
CA THR A 379 0.26 13.35 -23.17
C THR A 379 1.52 12.49 -23.10
N LEU A 380 1.41 11.25 -22.66
CA LEU A 380 2.56 10.33 -22.57
C LEU A 380 3.07 9.91 -23.97
N GLU A 381 2.18 9.69 -24.94
CA GLU A 381 2.52 9.41 -26.33
C GLU A 381 3.34 10.54 -26.95
N ASN A 382 2.89 11.80 -26.79
CA ASN A 382 3.63 12.97 -27.27
C ASN A 382 5.02 13.05 -26.65
N ILE A 383 5.14 12.80 -25.35
CA ILE A 383 6.44 12.77 -24.63
C ILE A 383 7.33 11.63 -25.17
N HIS A 384 6.75 10.48 -25.48
CA HIS A 384 7.47 9.33 -26.03
C HIS A 384 8.01 9.61 -27.44
N CYS A 385 7.19 10.18 -28.33
CA CYS A 385 7.59 10.57 -29.69
C CYS A 385 8.70 11.64 -29.71
N GLU A 386 8.69 12.58 -28.74
CA GLU A 386 9.76 13.59 -28.61
C GLU A 386 11.11 12.99 -28.18
N LYS A 387 11.14 11.85 -27.50
CA LYS A 387 12.37 11.14 -27.10
C LYS A 387 12.97 10.30 -28.23
N SER A 388 12.15 9.91 -29.20
CA SER A 388 12.55 9.07 -30.33
C SER A 388 13.09 9.89 -31.52
N LYS A 389 12.99 11.21 -31.44
CA LYS A 389 13.63 12.19 -32.33
C LYS A 389 14.90 12.73 -31.67
#